data_eb4b03bcb67830f92f759d06e25e1d79
#
_entry.id   eb4b03bcb67830f92f759d06e25e1d79
#
_cell.length_a   1.000
_cell.length_b   1.000
_cell.length_c   1.000
_cell.angle_alpha   90.00
_cell.angle_beta   90.00
_cell.angle_gamma   90.00
#
_symmetry.space_group_name_H-M   'P 1'
#
loop_
_entity.id
_entity.type
_entity.pdbx_description
1 polymer ?
#
loop_
_entity_poly.entity_id
_entity_poly.type
_entity_poly.pdbx_seq_one_letter_code
_entity_poly.pdbx_strand_id
1 'polypeptide(L)'
;MELLEEDVAVPLFMNTSWQTVRVKESSVPYTVKDMDVDGGRGAVMGVSRTLSPGESASFTVAFTIESTVRAVPAFSVSEAEPASAIPRSLVDAYSLATETFQSDDPVIASRARDVVGDADTVLESLDLLIEYVTGETTYYNFEVPRYPNTTLSEGLGDCDDQSILLISMLRSLGVPAYLQVGIYIHQSIDDDQTSWQGHLTNVCSGVGWHGWAMVYVPPWGWVPVDLTLTTSKDGLDLLAKAPEYSGSVIAAYDVSRQPYIWDALGTRARVIGRDIYVTVTDEATEVYGGGLGGEAFLVAGLGLAVAAALVLMFVSGRRGS
;
A
#
# COMPACT_ATOMS: atom_id res chain seq x y z
N MET A 1 -23.52 -13.25 16.02
CA MET A 1 -22.77 -12.99 14.77
C MET A 1 -21.43 -13.71 14.85
N GLU A 2 -20.96 -14.31 13.75
CA GLU A 2 -19.65 -14.95 13.68
C GLU A 2 -18.71 -14.09 12.82
N LEU A 3 -17.53 -13.75 13.37
CA LEU A 3 -16.47 -13.04 12.67
C LEU A 3 -15.66 -14.03 11.82
N LEU A 4 -15.20 -13.61 10.66
CA LEU A 4 -14.27 -14.37 9.83
C LEU A 4 -12.85 -14.29 10.41
N GLU A 5 -11.92 -15.11 9.95
CA GLU A 5 -10.52 -15.03 10.40
C GLU A 5 -9.88 -13.70 10.00
N GLU A 6 -10.16 -13.24 8.79
CA GLU A 6 -9.69 -11.95 8.31
C GLU A 6 -10.22 -10.77 9.14
N ASP A 7 -11.38 -10.91 9.78
CA ASP A 7 -11.92 -9.87 10.67
C ASP A 7 -11.14 -9.71 11.98
N VAL A 8 -10.28 -10.64 12.30
CA VAL A 8 -9.46 -10.64 13.53
C VAL A 8 -7.98 -10.89 13.23
N ALA A 9 -7.53 -10.55 12.03
CA ALA A 9 -6.14 -10.67 11.62
C ALA A 9 -5.49 -9.29 11.48
N VAL A 10 -4.22 -9.19 11.85
CA VAL A 10 -3.38 -8.00 11.69
C VAL A 10 -2.26 -8.33 10.72
N PRO A 11 -2.02 -7.55 9.68
CA PRO A 11 -0.87 -7.77 8.81
C PRO A 11 0.44 -7.63 9.60
N LEU A 12 1.35 -8.56 9.37
CA LEU A 12 2.71 -8.48 9.89
C LEU A 12 3.59 -7.85 8.82
N PHE A 13 4.31 -6.81 9.19
CA PHE A 13 5.22 -6.13 8.27
C PHE A 13 6.33 -7.07 7.78
N MET A 14 6.78 -6.86 6.55
CA MET A 14 7.85 -7.62 5.94
C MET A 14 9.20 -7.39 6.65
N ASN A 15 10.07 -8.39 6.62
CA ASN A 15 11.49 -8.21 6.87
C ASN A 15 12.22 -8.18 5.54
N THR A 16 13.00 -7.14 5.29
CA THR A 16 13.72 -6.91 4.04
C THR A 16 15.19 -6.56 4.33
N SER A 17 15.95 -6.21 3.31
CA SER A 17 17.32 -5.74 3.51
C SER A 17 17.42 -4.34 4.15
N TRP A 18 16.34 -3.58 4.19
CA TRP A 18 16.29 -2.21 4.72
C TRP A 18 15.38 -2.03 5.93
N GLN A 19 14.59 -3.04 6.29
CA GLN A 19 13.75 -2.99 7.49
C GLN A 19 13.73 -4.32 8.23
N THR A 20 13.72 -4.24 9.55
CA THR A 20 13.49 -5.37 10.45
C THR A 20 12.33 -5.07 11.36
N VAL A 21 11.31 -5.92 11.35
CA VAL A 21 10.12 -5.74 12.16
C VAL A 21 9.92 -6.93 13.08
N ARG A 22 9.63 -6.64 14.33
CA ARG A 22 9.34 -7.66 15.36
C ARG A 22 8.08 -7.29 16.11
N VAL A 23 7.21 -8.27 16.34
CA VAL A 23 6.15 -8.10 17.34
C VAL A 23 6.79 -7.94 18.70
N LYS A 24 6.58 -6.79 19.34
CA LYS A 24 7.07 -6.48 20.68
C LYS A 24 6.13 -7.01 21.74
N GLU A 25 4.83 -6.82 21.52
CA GLU A 25 3.79 -7.17 22.48
C GLU A 25 2.47 -7.45 21.76
N SER A 26 1.67 -8.33 22.32
CA SER A 26 0.28 -8.57 21.91
C SER A 26 -0.58 -8.78 23.12
N SER A 27 -1.73 -8.13 23.18
CA SER A 27 -2.66 -8.24 24.32
C SER A 27 -3.35 -9.60 24.42
N VAL A 28 -3.36 -10.38 23.32
CA VAL A 28 -3.94 -11.73 23.25
C VAL A 28 -2.99 -12.65 22.47
N PRO A 29 -3.07 -13.98 22.65
CA PRO A 29 -2.35 -14.92 21.80
C PRO A 29 -2.73 -14.75 20.32
N TYR A 30 -1.82 -15.08 19.42
CA TYR A 30 -2.08 -15.06 17.99
C TYR A 30 -1.41 -16.24 17.28
N THR A 31 -1.90 -16.54 16.07
CA THR A 31 -1.32 -17.53 15.17
C THR A 31 -0.93 -16.85 13.86
N VAL A 32 0.31 -17.04 13.43
CA VAL A 32 0.79 -16.49 12.15
C VAL A 32 0.30 -17.36 11.00
N LYS A 33 -0.26 -16.73 9.98
CA LYS A 33 -0.69 -17.35 8.73
C LYS A 33 -0.17 -16.55 7.54
N ASP A 34 0.01 -17.24 6.42
CA ASP A 34 0.21 -16.58 5.13
C ASP A 34 -1.09 -15.90 4.71
N MET A 35 -0.99 -14.70 4.19
CA MET A 35 -2.09 -13.94 3.61
C MET A 35 -2.13 -14.18 2.10
N ASP A 36 -3.27 -13.92 1.46
CA ASP A 36 -3.40 -14.00 0.00
C ASP A 36 -2.83 -12.73 -0.67
N VAL A 37 -1.59 -12.39 -0.31
CA VAL A 37 -0.78 -11.30 -0.87
C VAL A 37 0.68 -11.72 -0.88
N ASP A 38 1.48 -11.20 -1.80
CA ASP A 38 2.87 -11.60 -1.97
C ASP A 38 3.72 -11.16 -0.76
N GLY A 39 4.41 -12.11 -0.16
CA GLY A 39 5.23 -11.88 1.02
C GLY A 39 4.43 -11.54 2.30
N GLY A 40 3.11 -11.45 2.20
CA GLY A 40 2.25 -11.07 3.30
C GLY A 40 2.04 -12.18 4.31
N ARG A 41 2.15 -11.84 5.58
CA ARG A 41 1.77 -12.68 6.72
C ARG A 41 0.84 -11.92 7.63
N GLY A 42 -0.11 -12.62 8.22
CA GLY A 42 -1.03 -12.06 9.20
C GLY A 42 -0.94 -12.75 10.55
N ALA A 43 -1.15 -12.02 11.61
CA ALA A 43 -1.38 -12.53 12.95
C ALA A 43 -2.89 -12.63 13.16
N VAL A 44 -3.43 -13.86 13.15
CA VAL A 44 -4.84 -14.13 13.50
C VAL A 44 -4.95 -14.13 15.02
N MET A 45 -5.71 -13.18 15.55
CA MET A 45 -5.79 -12.92 16.98
C MET A 45 -6.70 -13.91 17.68
N GLY A 46 -6.27 -14.38 18.85
CA GLY A 46 -6.99 -15.37 19.69
C GLY A 46 -8.14 -14.76 20.50
N VAL A 47 -9.06 -14.06 19.82
CA VAL A 47 -10.28 -13.51 20.42
C VAL A 47 -11.50 -14.36 20.06
N SER A 48 -12.60 -14.18 20.81
CA SER A 48 -13.88 -14.80 20.44
C SER A 48 -14.35 -14.28 19.09
N ARG A 49 -14.61 -15.19 18.14
CA ARG A 49 -15.21 -14.86 16.86
C ARG A 49 -16.74 -14.89 16.87
N THR A 50 -17.34 -15.44 17.92
CA THR A 50 -18.80 -15.39 18.09
C THR A 50 -19.16 -14.29 19.05
N LEU A 51 -19.90 -13.30 18.56
CA LEU A 51 -20.33 -12.13 19.34
C LEU A 51 -21.84 -12.07 19.39
N SER A 52 -22.38 -11.82 20.58
CA SER A 52 -23.78 -11.48 20.80
C SER A 52 -24.05 -10.01 20.45
N PRO A 53 -25.31 -9.60 20.23
CA PRO A 53 -25.61 -8.19 20.04
C PRO A 53 -25.13 -7.31 21.21
N GLY A 54 -24.31 -6.30 20.88
CA GLY A 54 -23.71 -5.39 21.85
C GLY A 54 -22.41 -5.88 22.48
N GLU A 55 -21.92 -7.08 22.12
CA GLU A 55 -20.57 -7.51 22.49
C GLU A 55 -19.52 -6.97 21.52
N SER A 56 -18.29 -6.83 22.00
CA SER A 56 -17.12 -6.41 21.22
C SER A 56 -15.94 -7.35 21.47
N ALA A 57 -15.06 -7.45 20.46
CA ALA A 57 -13.74 -8.01 20.62
C ALA A 57 -12.70 -6.90 20.38
N SER A 58 -11.67 -6.86 21.21
CA SER A 58 -10.59 -5.89 21.08
C SER A 58 -9.25 -6.55 21.35
N PHE A 59 -8.21 -6.07 20.69
CA PHE A 59 -6.84 -6.51 20.88
C PHE A 59 -5.87 -5.41 20.45
N THR A 60 -4.63 -5.52 20.91
CA THR A 60 -3.55 -4.61 20.56
C THR A 60 -2.33 -5.42 20.15
N VAL A 61 -1.63 -4.96 19.13
CA VAL A 61 -0.33 -5.49 18.71
C VAL A 61 0.65 -4.32 18.63
N ALA A 62 1.79 -4.43 19.29
CA ALA A 62 2.86 -3.47 19.22
C ALA A 62 4.05 -4.06 18.46
N PHE A 63 4.66 -3.26 17.60
CA PHE A 63 5.83 -3.63 16.81
C PHE A 63 7.03 -2.78 17.20
N THR A 64 8.21 -3.36 17.12
CA THR A 64 9.47 -2.62 17.01
C THR A 64 9.91 -2.69 15.55
N ILE A 65 10.15 -1.53 14.95
CA ILE A 65 10.58 -1.38 13.56
C ILE A 65 11.95 -0.70 13.56
N GLU A 66 12.91 -1.35 12.94
CA GLU A 66 14.22 -0.80 12.64
C GLU A 66 14.28 -0.65 11.11
N SER A 67 14.47 0.55 10.60
CA SER A 67 14.57 0.82 9.18
C SER A 67 15.80 1.65 8.84
N THR A 68 16.23 1.57 7.60
CA THR A 68 17.33 2.36 7.05
C THR A 68 16.91 3.03 5.77
N VAL A 69 17.48 4.21 5.51
CA VAL A 69 17.29 4.91 4.24
C VAL A 69 17.72 3.99 3.09
N ARG A 70 16.85 3.89 2.09
CA ARG A 70 17.15 3.14 0.86
C ARG A 70 17.94 4.04 -0.08
N ALA A 71 19.17 3.64 -0.39
CA ALA A 71 19.91 4.30 -1.44
C ALA A 71 19.21 4.04 -2.78
N VAL A 72 18.96 5.09 -3.55
CA VAL A 72 18.54 4.96 -4.95
C VAL A 72 19.76 5.02 -5.86
N PRO A 73 19.75 4.34 -7.00
CA PRO A 73 20.78 4.50 -8.01
C PRO A 73 20.90 5.94 -8.49
N ALA A 74 22.09 6.34 -8.89
CA ALA A 74 22.26 7.56 -9.67
C ALA A 74 21.73 7.27 -11.08
N PHE A 75 20.47 7.59 -11.33
CA PHE A 75 19.86 7.37 -12.63
C PHE A 75 20.53 8.22 -13.71
N SER A 76 20.87 7.59 -14.83
CA SER A 76 21.47 8.23 -15.98
C SER A 76 20.78 7.76 -17.25
N VAL A 77 20.24 8.70 -18.05
CA VAL A 77 19.62 8.39 -19.34
C VAL A 77 20.58 7.65 -20.27
N SER A 78 21.88 7.95 -20.20
CA SER A 78 22.89 7.26 -21.01
C SER A 78 23.19 5.81 -20.62
N GLU A 79 22.80 5.40 -19.41
CA GLU A 79 22.95 4.02 -18.90
C GLU A 79 21.63 3.26 -18.92
N ALA A 80 20.51 3.96 -19.17
CA ALA A 80 19.19 3.36 -19.23
C ALA A 80 19.04 2.38 -20.40
N GLU A 81 18.34 1.29 -20.16
CA GLU A 81 18.15 0.22 -21.13
C GLU A 81 16.67 0.12 -21.57
N PRO A 82 16.44 -0.41 -22.80
CA PRO A 82 15.09 -0.61 -23.33
C PRO A 82 14.35 -1.75 -22.62
N ALA A 83 13.04 -1.82 -22.79
CA ALA A 83 12.19 -2.88 -22.23
C ALA A 83 12.63 -4.30 -22.68
N SER A 84 13.31 -4.43 -23.82
CA SER A 84 13.87 -5.71 -24.29
C SER A 84 15.00 -6.26 -23.40
N ALA A 85 15.61 -5.45 -22.55
CA ALA A 85 16.62 -5.87 -21.59
C ALA A 85 16.00 -6.49 -20.32
N ILE A 86 14.69 -6.37 -20.13
CA ILE A 86 14.01 -6.94 -18.97
C ILE A 86 13.97 -8.48 -19.06
N PRO A 87 14.34 -9.21 -18.01
CA PRO A 87 14.21 -10.65 -17.97
C PRO A 87 12.79 -11.13 -18.25
N ARG A 88 12.63 -12.04 -19.20
CA ARG A 88 11.31 -12.55 -19.60
C ARG A 88 10.48 -13.07 -18.44
N SER A 89 11.09 -13.71 -17.45
CA SER A 89 10.42 -14.20 -16.26
C SER A 89 9.77 -13.09 -15.43
N LEU A 90 10.35 -11.88 -15.39
CA LEU A 90 9.76 -10.74 -14.71
C LEU A 90 8.58 -10.18 -15.51
N VAL A 91 8.69 -10.10 -16.83
CA VAL A 91 7.59 -9.69 -17.70
C VAL A 91 6.39 -10.63 -17.51
N ASP A 92 6.61 -11.95 -17.53
CA ASP A 92 5.56 -12.96 -17.37
C ASP A 92 4.95 -12.95 -15.96
N ALA A 93 5.71 -12.51 -14.93
CA ALA A 93 5.24 -12.45 -13.57
C ALA A 93 4.50 -11.13 -13.23
N TYR A 94 4.97 -9.98 -13.75
CA TYR A 94 4.58 -8.66 -13.24
C TYR A 94 4.10 -7.67 -14.30
N SER A 95 3.91 -8.08 -15.57
CA SER A 95 3.37 -7.19 -16.63
C SER A 95 1.99 -7.60 -17.12
N LEU A 96 1.44 -8.74 -16.64
CA LEU A 96 0.13 -9.20 -17.07
C LEU A 96 -0.99 -8.35 -16.47
N ALA A 97 -2.07 -8.20 -17.24
CA ALA A 97 -3.31 -7.63 -16.75
C ALA A 97 -3.90 -8.48 -15.62
N THR A 98 -4.47 -7.81 -14.64
CA THR A 98 -5.19 -8.44 -13.51
C THR A 98 -6.47 -7.64 -13.27
N GLU A 99 -7.27 -8.08 -12.32
CA GLU A 99 -8.45 -7.33 -11.89
C GLU A 99 -8.07 -5.92 -11.39
N THR A 100 -7.02 -5.82 -10.58
CA THR A 100 -6.52 -4.55 -10.03
C THR A 100 -5.78 -3.72 -11.08
N PHE A 101 -4.87 -4.35 -11.84
CA PHE A 101 -4.01 -3.68 -12.81
C PHE A 101 -4.53 -3.93 -14.22
N GLN A 102 -5.44 -3.08 -14.68
CA GLN A 102 -6.14 -3.20 -15.96
C GLN A 102 -5.26 -2.78 -17.16
N SER A 103 -4.10 -3.42 -17.30
CA SER A 103 -3.14 -3.07 -18.37
C SER A 103 -3.61 -3.44 -19.79
N ASP A 104 -4.64 -4.24 -19.91
CA ASP A 104 -5.33 -4.60 -21.15
C ASP A 104 -6.53 -3.68 -21.48
N ASP A 105 -6.89 -2.75 -20.59
CA ASP A 105 -7.88 -1.71 -20.90
C ASP A 105 -7.36 -0.85 -22.06
N PRO A 106 -8.13 -0.75 -23.18
CA PRO A 106 -7.67 -0.06 -24.38
C PRO A 106 -7.45 1.45 -24.16
N VAL A 107 -8.16 2.08 -23.24
CA VAL A 107 -8.00 3.50 -22.92
C VAL A 107 -6.70 3.73 -22.17
N ILE A 108 -6.42 2.90 -21.14
CA ILE A 108 -5.17 2.95 -20.39
C ILE A 108 -3.98 2.68 -21.31
N ALA A 109 -4.05 1.59 -22.09
CA ALA A 109 -2.97 1.19 -22.99
C ALA A 109 -2.73 2.22 -24.13
N SER A 110 -3.78 2.86 -24.64
CA SER A 110 -3.62 3.94 -25.63
C SER A 110 -2.98 5.16 -25.00
N ARG A 111 -3.47 5.56 -23.82
CA ARG A 111 -2.92 6.74 -23.13
C ARG A 111 -1.46 6.54 -22.76
N ALA A 112 -1.08 5.35 -22.26
CA ALA A 112 0.31 5.04 -21.96
C ALA A 112 1.22 5.22 -23.18
N ARG A 113 0.83 4.66 -24.34
CA ARG A 113 1.58 4.82 -25.59
C ARG A 113 1.64 6.27 -26.06
N ASP A 114 0.54 7.01 -25.96
CA ASP A 114 0.49 8.42 -26.36
C ASP A 114 1.42 9.29 -25.50
N VAL A 115 1.52 8.99 -24.20
CA VAL A 115 2.38 9.72 -23.25
C VAL A 115 3.84 9.42 -23.48
N VAL A 116 4.22 8.13 -23.62
CA VAL A 116 5.65 7.78 -23.78
C VAL A 116 6.18 8.08 -25.18
N GLY A 117 5.31 8.17 -26.20
CA GLY A 117 5.70 8.52 -27.54
C GLY A 117 6.87 7.68 -28.08
N ASP A 118 7.97 8.35 -28.39
CA ASP A 118 9.19 7.75 -28.95
C ASP A 118 10.27 7.45 -27.90
N ALA A 119 9.89 7.30 -26.61
CA ALA A 119 10.84 6.93 -25.55
C ALA A 119 11.49 5.57 -25.84
N ASP A 120 12.81 5.53 -25.86
CA ASP A 120 13.59 4.34 -26.21
C ASP A 120 13.90 3.44 -25.01
N THR A 121 13.84 3.98 -23.78
CA THR A 121 14.23 3.27 -22.55
C THR A 121 13.09 3.20 -21.55
N VAL A 122 13.21 2.25 -20.60
CA VAL A 122 12.25 2.13 -19.49
C VAL A 122 12.31 3.35 -18.58
N LEU A 123 13.49 3.91 -18.35
CA LEU A 123 13.65 5.10 -17.50
C LEU A 123 12.94 6.33 -18.10
N GLU A 124 13.10 6.55 -19.41
CA GLU A 124 12.41 7.66 -20.10
C GLU A 124 10.89 7.47 -20.09
N SER A 125 10.42 6.24 -20.35
CA SER A 125 8.99 5.93 -20.28
C SER A 125 8.44 6.14 -18.86
N LEU A 126 9.17 5.75 -17.84
CA LEU A 126 8.79 5.95 -16.44
C LEU A 126 8.73 7.41 -16.05
N ASP A 127 9.74 8.21 -16.46
CA ASP A 127 9.81 9.65 -16.23
C ASP A 127 8.55 10.35 -16.78
N LEU A 128 8.24 10.12 -18.07
CA LEU A 128 7.06 10.70 -18.73
C LEU A 128 5.74 10.26 -18.10
N LEU A 129 5.63 9.00 -17.66
CA LEU A 129 4.43 8.50 -17.01
C LEU A 129 4.26 9.07 -15.59
N ILE A 130 5.34 9.26 -14.83
CA ILE A 130 5.28 9.95 -13.55
C ILE A 130 4.79 11.39 -13.72
N GLU A 131 5.39 12.13 -14.66
CA GLU A 131 4.96 13.51 -14.97
C GLU A 131 3.49 13.56 -15.37
N TYR A 132 3.05 12.62 -16.20
CA TYR A 132 1.67 12.54 -16.64
C TYR A 132 0.73 12.26 -15.47
N VAL A 133 0.96 11.20 -14.67
CA VAL A 133 0.05 10.85 -13.57
C VAL A 133 0.02 11.96 -12.53
N THR A 134 1.16 12.48 -12.09
CA THR A 134 1.21 13.58 -11.11
C THR A 134 0.69 14.92 -11.64
N GLY A 135 0.70 15.11 -12.96
CA GLY A 135 0.17 16.29 -13.63
C GLY A 135 -1.35 16.27 -13.80
N GLU A 136 -1.89 15.10 -14.12
CA GLU A 136 -3.30 14.90 -14.47
C GLU A 136 -4.18 14.45 -13.29
N THR A 137 -3.56 14.05 -12.17
CA THR A 137 -4.31 13.66 -10.98
C THR A 137 -4.16 14.67 -9.85
N THR A 138 -5.24 14.82 -9.10
CA THR A 138 -5.28 15.56 -7.84
C THR A 138 -5.47 14.56 -6.70
N TYR A 139 -4.68 14.72 -5.62
CA TYR A 139 -4.81 13.86 -4.45
C TYR A 139 -6.19 14.01 -3.81
N TYR A 140 -6.89 12.90 -3.66
CA TYR A 140 -8.17 12.83 -2.98
C TYR A 140 -8.28 11.47 -2.29
N ASN A 141 -8.46 11.47 -0.97
CA ASN A 141 -8.57 10.26 -0.16
C ASN A 141 -9.97 9.66 -0.30
N PHE A 142 -10.05 8.46 -0.89
CA PHE A 142 -11.29 7.73 -1.05
C PHE A 142 -11.45 6.68 0.07
N GLU A 143 -12.68 6.26 0.31
CA GLU A 143 -12.99 5.24 1.33
C GLU A 143 -12.50 3.82 0.96
N VAL A 144 -12.23 3.58 -0.30
CA VAL A 144 -11.74 2.31 -0.88
C VAL A 144 -10.93 2.60 -2.14
N PRO A 145 -9.96 1.75 -2.49
CA PRO A 145 -9.18 1.88 -3.71
C PRO A 145 -10.05 1.89 -4.97
N ARG A 146 -9.59 2.57 -6.01
CA ARG A 146 -10.33 2.79 -7.26
C ARG A 146 -9.68 2.05 -8.42
N TYR A 147 -10.52 1.66 -9.38
CA TYR A 147 -10.01 1.12 -10.65
C TYR A 147 -9.23 2.17 -11.43
N PRO A 148 -8.12 1.79 -12.08
CA PRO A 148 -7.23 2.74 -12.76
C PRO A 148 -7.90 3.51 -13.90
N ASN A 149 -8.89 2.92 -14.59
CA ASN A 149 -9.68 3.62 -15.60
C ASN A 149 -10.56 4.74 -14.99
N THR A 150 -11.03 4.56 -13.76
CA THR A 150 -11.78 5.57 -13.03
C THR A 150 -10.87 6.71 -12.58
N THR A 151 -9.70 6.38 -12.00
CA THR A 151 -8.66 7.37 -11.63
C THR A 151 -8.24 8.19 -12.84
N LEU A 152 -7.98 7.52 -14.00
CA LEU A 152 -7.62 8.19 -15.24
C LEU A 152 -8.74 9.12 -15.75
N SER A 153 -10.00 8.71 -15.69
CA SER A 153 -11.11 9.49 -16.27
C SER A 153 -11.54 10.67 -15.40
N GLU A 154 -11.41 10.55 -14.08
CA GLU A 154 -11.84 11.59 -13.13
C GLU A 154 -10.69 12.51 -12.68
N GLY A 155 -9.43 12.09 -12.87
CA GLY A 155 -8.26 12.86 -12.44
C GLY A 155 -8.16 13.01 -10.93
N LEU A 156 -8.72 12.05 -10.17
CA LEU A 156 -8.72 12.04 -8.70
C LEU A 156 -8.23 10.69 -8.20
N GLY A 157 -7.39 10.67 -7.18
CA GLY A 157 -6.93 9.45 -6.53
C GLY A 157 -5.96 9.73 -5.38
N ASP A 158 -5.87 8.83 -4.45
CA ASP A 158 -4.88 8.87 -3.36
C ASP A 158 -3.59 8.12 -3.73
N CYS A 159 -2.82 7.69 -2.73
CA CYS A 159 -1.50 7.12 -2.96
C CYS A 159 -1.54 5.80 -3.73
N ASP A 160 -2.45 4.88 -3.38
CA ASP A 160 -2.57 3.59 -4.06
C ASP A 160 -3.32 3.73 -5.39
N ASP A 161 -4.32 4.58 -5.53
CA ASP A 161 -5.03 4.86 -6.78
C ASP A 161 -4.10 5.37 -7.88
N GLN A 162 -3.27 6.36 -7.57
CA GLN A 162 -2.28 6.92 -8.51
C GLN A 162 -1.21 5.87 -8.84
N SER A 163 -0.76 5.10 -7.85
CA SER A 163 0.21 4.01 -8.06
C SER A 163 -0.36 2.89 -8.93
N ILE A 164 -1.62 2.49 -8.72
CA ILE A 164 -2.31 1.48 -9.53
C ILE A 164 -2.48 1.95 -10.98
N LEU A 165 -2.79 3.23 -11.19
CA LEU A 165 -2.84 3.81 -12.53
C LEU A 165 -1.47 3.76 -13.21
N LEU A 166 -0.41 4.23 -12.55
CA LEU A 166 0.96 4.17 -13.06
C LEU A 166 1.38 2.74 -13.40
N ILE A 167 1.14 1.77 -12.50
CA ILE A 167 1.44 0.36 -12.69
C ILE A 167 0.68 -0.19 -13.91
N SER A 168 -0.59 0.13 -14.06
CA SER A 168 -1.41 -0.33 -15.18
C SER A 168 -0.89 0.21 -16.53
N MET A 169 -0.48 1.46 -16.57
CA MET A 169 0.14 2.07 -17.74
C MET A 169 1.49 1.41 -18.07
N LEU A 170 2.37 1.22 -17.09
CA LEU A 170 3.67 0.55 -17.26
C LEU A 170 3.51 -0.89 -17.75
N ARG A 171 2.61 -1.66 -17.12
CA ARG A 171 2.33 -3.04 -17.55
C ARG A 171 1.81 -3.13 -18.97
N SER A 172 1.01 -2.16 -19.42
CA SER A 172 0.52 -2.12 -20.83
C SER A 172 1.63 -1.93 -21.83
N LEU A 173 2.78 -1.40 -21.41
CA LEU A 173 4.02 -1.27 -22.20
C LEU A 173 4.98 -2.46 -21.99
N GLY A 174 4.58 -3.48 -21.24
CA GLY A 174 5.40 -4.66 -20.92
C GLY A 174 6.44 -4.44 -19.82
N VAL A 175 6.37 -3.34 -19.08
CA VAL A 175 7.27 -3.04 -17.96
C VAL A 175 6.74 -3.70 -16.68
N PRO A 176 7.52 -4.58 -16.01
CA PRO A 176 7.13 -5.19 -14.75
C PRO A 176 6.96 -4.16 -13.64
N ALA A 177 5.80 -4.17 -13.01
CA ALA A 177 5.50 -3.31 -11.87
C ALA A 177 4.47 -3.97 -10.95
N TYR A 178 4.51 -3.65 -9.65
CA TYR A 178 3.54 -4.09 -8.66
C TYR A 178 3.32 -3.02 -7.59
N LEU A 179 2.20 -3.11 -6.86
CA LEU A 179 1.92 -2.23 -5.73
C LEU A 179 2.55 -2.81 -4.47
N GLN A 180 3.29 -1.99 -3.74
CA GLN A 180 3.73 -2.30 -2.38
C GLN A 180 2.90 -1.49 -1.41
N VAL A 181 2.37 -2.15 -0.38
CA VAL A 181 1.52 -1.55 0.65
C VAL A 181 2.23 -1.62 1.99
N GLY A 182 2.08 -0.59 2.79
CA GLY A 182 2.67 -0.50 4.10
C GLY A 182 2.21 0.73 4.86
N ILE A 183 3.12 1.31 5.63
CA ILE A 183 2.86 2.53 6.39
C ILE A 183 3.93 3.59 6.11
N TYR A 184 3.53 4.84 6.22
CA TYR A 184 4.43 5.99 6.31
C TYR A 184 4.37 6.56 7.71
N ILE A 185 5.53 6.70 8.36
CA ILE A 185 5.68 7.21 9.72
C ILE A 185 6.15 8.66 9.66
N HIS A 186 5.32 9.58 10.15
CA HIS A 186 5.67 10.98 10.20
C HIS A 186 4.87 11.70 11.29
N GLN A 187 5.53 12.46 12.15
CA GLN A 187 4.94 13.12 13.32
C GLN A 187 3.79 14.09 13.02
N SER A 188 3.67 14.59 11.78
CA SER A 188 2.57 15.48 11.40
C SER A 188 1.28 14.74 11.04
N ILE A 189 1.28 13.42 10.99
CA ILE A 189 0.07 12.63 10.75
C ILE A 189 -0.72 12.59 12.05
N ASP A 190 -1.91 13.18 12.02
CA ASP A 190 -2.89 13.16 13.09
C ASP A 190 -4.26 13.24 12.43
N ASP A 191 -4.91 12.09 12.27
CA ASP A 191 -6.15 11.96 11.50
C ASP A 191 -7.15 11.08 12.25
N ASP A 192 -8.40 11.54 12.28
CA ASP A 192 -9.55 10.81 12.82
C ASP A 192 -10.65 10.85 11.78
N GLN A 193 -10.83 9.74 11.09
CA GLN A 193 -11.76 9.63 9.98
C GLN A 193 -12.79 8.54 10.20
N THR A 194 -14.06 8.88 10.02
CA THR A 194 -15.16 7.91 9.99
C THR A 194 -15.66 7.75 8.56
N SER A 195 -15.70 6.53 8.09
CA SER A 195 -16.05 6.14 6.71
C SER A 195 -17.06 4.97 6.70
N TRP A 196 -17.35 4.43 5.51
CA TRP A 196 -18.25 3.28 5.33
C TRP A 196 -19.61 3.47 6.00
N GLN A 197 -20.20 4.66 5.85
CA GLN A 197 -21.47 5.02 6.46
C GLN A 197 -21.47 4.94 8.00
N GLY A 198 -20.32 5.19 8.62
CA GLY A 198 -20.14 5.14 10.06
C GLY A 198 -19.71 3.79 10.63
N HIS A 199 -19.46 2.81 9.77
CA HIS A 199 -19.07 1.45 10.18
C HIS A 199 -17.55 1.29 10.40
N LEU A 200 -16.72 2.20 9.87
CA LEU A 200 -15.28 2.21 10.06
C LEU A 200 -14.82 3.55 10.63
N THR A 201 -14.10 3.51 11.73
CA THR A 201 -13.38 4.66 12.31
C THR A 201 -11.90 4.36 12.35
N ASN A 202 -11.10 5.19 11.69
CA ASN A 202 -9.64 5.15 11.73
C ASN A 202 -9.14 6.34 12.55
N VAL A 203 -8.26 6.07 13.50
CA VAL A 203 -7.55 7.06 14.31
C VAL A 203 -6.07 6.83 14.11
N CYS A 204 -5.38 7.77 13.48
CA CYS A 204 -3.97 7.68 13.15
C CYS A 204 -3.18 8.78 13.85
N SER A 205 -2.11 8.42 14.54
CA SER A 205 -1.18 9.37 15.18
C SER A 205 0.26 9.00 14.88
N GLY A 206 0.97 9.86 14.18
CA GLY A 206 2.36 9.62 13.77
C GLY A 206 2.55 8.58 12.68
N VAL A 207 1.47 8.03 12.13
CA VAL A 207 1.52 6.98 11.11
C VAL A 207 0.27 6.99 10.23
N GLY A 208 0.43 6.66 8.95
CA GLY A 208 -0.70 6.44 8.04
C GLY A 208 -0.41 5.29 7.10
N TRP A 209 -1.47 4.59 6.67
CA TRP A 209 -1.35 3.56 5.63
C TRP A 209 -1.01 4.20 4.30
N HIS A 210 -0.18 3.50 3.52
CA HIS A 210 0.40 4.05 2.32
C HIS A 210 0.66 2.97 1.26
N GLY A 211 0.48 3.35 -0.02
CA GLY A 211 0.75 2.50 -1.17
C GLY A 211 1.64 3.20 -2.19
N TRP A 212 2.61 2.47 -2.77
CA TRP A 212 3.52 2.98 -3.79
C TRP A 212 3.83 1.92 -4.83
N ALA A 213 4.29 2.35 -6.02
CA ALA A 213 4.67 1.43 -7.06
C ALA A 213 6.11 0.92 -6.88
N MET A 214 6.32 -0.36 -7.19
CA MET A 214 7.65 -0.94 -7.43
C MET A 214 7.76 -1.23 -8.91
N VAL A 215 8.76 -0.66 -9.56
CA VAL A 215 8.95 -0.71 -11.02
C VAL A 215 10.32 -1.31 -11.35
N TYR A 216 10.38 -2.25 -12.28
CA TYR A 216 11.65 -2.79 -12.74
C TYR A 216 12.24 -1.91 -13.84
N VAL A 217 13.36 -1.25 -13.53
CA VAL A 217 14.05 -0.31 -14.42
C VAL A 217 15.45 -0.85 -14.74
N PRO A 218 15.68 -1.44 -15.92
CA PRO A 218 17.01 -1.91 -16.28
C PRO A 218 17.97 -0.73 -16.55
N PRO A 219 19.27 -0.84 -16.16
CA PRO A 219 19.92 -2.00 -15.53
C PRO A 219 19.81 -2.04 -14.00
N TRP A 220 19.12 -1.09 -13.36
CA TRP A 220 19.12 -0.89 -11.90
C TRP A 220 18.25 -1.87 -11.10
N GLY A 221 17.30 -2.55 -11.75
CA GLY A 221 16.41 -3.49 -11.09
C GLY A 221 15.14 -2.83 -10.52
N TRP A 222 14.65 -3.32 -9.38
CA TRP A 222 13.43 -2.81 -8.74
C TRP A 222 13.66 -1.46 -8.06
N VAL A 223 12.86 -0.47 -8.46
CA VAL A 223 12.91 0.91 -7.98
C VAL A 223 11.57 1.28 -7.35
N PRO A 224 11.55 1.80 -6.11
CA PRO A 224 10.34 2.35 -5.53
C PRO A 224 9.98 3.68 -6.20
N VAL A 225 8.71 3.85 -6.52
CA VAL A 225 8.15 5.06 -7.14
C VAL A 225 6.95 5.51 -6.32
N ASP A 226 7.11 6.60 -5.60
CA ASP A 226 6.09 7.18 -4.75
C ASP A 226 5.65 8.53 -5.31
N LEU A 227 4.39 8.62 -5.72
CA LEU A 227 3.84 9.78 -6.40
C LEU A 227 3.33 10.88 -5.45
N THR A 228 3.28 10.61 -4.14
CA THR A 228 2.54 11.46 -3.20
C THR A 228 3.35 11.97 -2.00
N LEU A 229 4.49 11.37 -1.68
CA LEU A 229 5.37 11.81 -0.58
C LEU A 229 6.32 12.96 -0.96
N THR A 230 6.36 13.35 -2.21
CA THR A 230 7.12 14.50 -2.70
C THR A 230 6.22 15.42 -3.50
N THR A 231 6.59 16.68 -3.59
CA THR A 231 5.88 17.67 -4.41
C THR A 231 6.46 17.78 -5.82
N SER A 232 7.49 17.01 -6.14
CA SER A 232 8.08 16.98 -7.47
C SER A 232 7.11 16.36 -8.47
N LYS A 233 7.04 16.98 -9.65
CA LYS A 233 6.31 16.45 -10.81
C LYS A 233 7.25 15.99 -11.91
N ASP A 234 8.54 16.30 -11.83
CA ASP A 234 9.60 15.77 -12.67
C ASP A 234 9.93 14.36 -12.18
N GLY A 235 9.86 13.37 -13.05
CA GLY A 235 9.95 11.97 -12.65
C GLY A 235 11.34 11.59 -12.16
N LEU A 236 12.41 12.09 -12.79
CA LEU A 236 13.77 11.82 -12.36
C LEU A 236 14.07 12.49 -11.00
N ASP A 237 13.60 13.72 -10.78
CA ASP A 237 13.73 14.40 -9.50
C ASP A 237 12.93 13.70 -8.40
N LEU A 238 11.72 13.19 -8.72
CA LEU A 238 10.90 12.40 -7.80
C LEU A 238 11.65 11.14 -7.37
N LEU A 239 12.21 10.39 -8.31
CA LEU A 239 12.99 9.18 -8.01
C LEU A 239 14.22 9.50 -7.17
N ALA A 240 14.92 10.60 -7.47
CA ALA A 240 16.11 11.01 -6.73
C ALA A 240 15.81 11.43 -5.29
N LYS A 241 14.58 11.86 -4.98
CA LYS A 241 14.14 12.26 -3.63
C LYS A 241 13.68 11.08 -2.75
N ALA A 242 13.53 9.88 -3.27
CA ALA A 242 13.12 8.72 -2.49
C ALA A 242 13.94 8.51 -1.20
N PRO A 243 15.26 8.75 -1.13
CA PRO A 243 16.00 8.65 0.12
C PRO A 243 15.51 9.58 1.24
N GLU A 244 14.87 10.70 0.93
CA GLU A 244 14.43 11.70 1.93
C GLU A 244 13.34 11.14 2.85
N TYR A 245 12.54 10.18 2.40
CA TYR A 245 11.43 9.59 3.14
C TYR A 245 11.51 8.07 3.30
N SER A 246 12.37 7.40 2.56
CA SER A 246 12.38 5.93 2.48
C SER A 246 12.68 5.22 3.80
N GLY A 247 13.36 5.88 4.74
CA GLY A 247 13.57 5.38 6.10
C GLY A 247 12.28 5.31 6.93
N SER A 248 11.30 6.16 6.60
CA SER A 248 10.00 6.23 7.27
C SER A 248 8.90 5.44 6.55
N VAL A 249 9.19 4.84 5.39
CA VAL A 249 8.24 4.00 4.63
C VAL A 249 8.53 2.54 4.90
N ILE A 250 7.58 1.85 5.54
CA ILE A 250 7.71 0.48 6.03
C ILE A 250 6.77 -0.43 5.25
N ALA A 251 7.32 -1.41 4.53
CA ALA A 251 6.54 -2.35 3.73
C ALA A 251 5.86 -3.41 4.59
N ALA A 252 4.60 -3.68 4.29
CA ALA A 252 3.81 -4.75 4.89
C ALA A 252 3.66 -5.95 3.95
N TYR A 253 3.27 -5.73 2.70
CA TYR A 253 3.07 -6.77 1.68
C TYR A 253 3.07 -6.19 0.27
N ASP A 254 3.16 -7.09 -0.72
CA ASP A 254 3.11 -6.75 -2.13
C ASP A 254 1.80 -7.24 -2.76
N VAL A 255 1.29 -6.50 -3.73
CA VAL A 255 0.13 -6.86 -4.56
C VAL A 255 0.59 -6.93 -6.00
N SER A 256 0.72 -8.14 -6.54
CA SER A 256 1.13 -8.35 -7.93
C SER A 256 0.01 -8.88 -8.82
N ARG A 257 -0.86 -9.75 -8.28
CA ARG A 257 -1.94 -10.42 -9.02
C ARG A 257 -3.28 -10.45 -8.28
N GLN A 258 -3.28 -10.10 -7.01
CA GLN A 258 -4.44 -10.19 -6.13
C GLN A 258 -5.52 -9.17 -6.55
N PRO A 259 -6.79 -9.47 -6.34
CA PRO A 259 -7.90 -8.58 -6.67
C PRO A 259 -8.10 -7.51 -5.58
N TYR A 260 -7.08 -6.69 -5.38
CA TYR A 260 -6.96 -5.71 -4.28
C TYR A 260 -8.19 -4.80 -4.15
N ILE A 261 -8.64 -4.23 -5.28
CA ILE A 261 -9.81 -3.33 -5.30
C ILE A 261 -11.09 -4.10 -4.99
N TRP A 262 -11.26 -5.27 -5.62
CA TRP A 262 -12.44 -6.11 -5.41
C TRP A 262 -12.56 -6.57 -3.95
N ASP A 263 -11.46 -6.95 -3.33
CA ASP A 263 -11.42 -7.40 -1.92
C ASP A 263 -11.76 -6.25 -0.98
N ALA A 264 -11.26 -5.04 -1.24
CA ALA A 264 -11.60 -3.85 -0.48
C ALA A 264 -13.11 -3.53 -0.56
N LEU A 265 -13.67 -3.54 -1.78
CA LEU A 265 -15.10 -3.34 -2.00
C LEU A 265 -15.95 -4.42 -1.33
N GLY A 266 -15.52 -5.68 -1.40
CA GLY A 266 -16.15 -6.82 -0.76
C GLY A 266 -16.16 -6.71 0.77
N THR A 267 -15.04 -6.31 1.34
CA THR A 267 -14.89 -6.09 2.79
C THR A 267 -15.80 -4.96 3.27
N ARG A 268 -15.80 -3.82 2.58
CA ARG A 268 -16.72 -2.71 2.88
C ARG A 268 -18.19 -3.16 2.84
N ALA A 269 -18.59 -3.84 1.76
CA ALA A 269 -19.96 -4.32 1.60
C ALA A 269 -20.36 -5.32 2.71
N ARG A 270 -19.45 -6.20 3.10
CA ARG A 270 -19.64 -7.18 4.16
C ARG A 270 -19.78 -6.52 5.54
N VAL A 271 -18.92 -5.58 5.86
CA VAL A 271 -18.94 -4.85 7.14
C VAL A 271 -20.26 -4.10 7.30
N ILE A 272 -20.65 -3.31 6.29
CA ILE A 272 -21.93 -2.58 6.30
C ILE A 272 -23.11 -3.57 6.32
N GLY A 273 -23.13 -4.56 5.46
CA GLY A 273 -24.26 -5.49 5.31
C GLY A 273 -24.50 -6.37 6.54
N ARG A 274 -23.48 -6.55 7.40
CA ARG A 274 -23.59 -7.32 8.65
C ARG A 274 -23.72 -6.45 9.90
N ASP A 275 -23.87 -5.13 9.74
CA ASP A 275 -23.94 -4.15 10.85
C ASP A 275 -22.75 -4.26 11.82
N ILE A 276 -21.54 -4.46 11.27
CA ILE A 276 -20.28 -4.52 12.00
C ILE A 276 -19.74 -3.10 12.13
N TYR A 277 -19.29 -2.72 13.32
CA TYR A 277 -18.60 -1.45 13.58
C TYR A 277 -17.15 -1.75 13.94
N VAL A 278 -16.25 -1.10 13.25
CA VAL A 278 -14.80 -1.30 13.37
C VAL A 278 -14.16 0.01 13.80
N THR A 279 -13.30 -0.04 14.80
CA THR A 279 -12.42 1.07 15.15
C THR A 279 -10.99 0.58 15.05
N VAL A 280 -10.18 1.29 14.30
CA VAL A 280 -8.75 1.07 14.16
C VAL A 280 -8.03 2.25 14.77
N THR A 281 -7.03 1.98 15.59
CA THR A 281 -6.16 3.02 16.14
C THR A 281 -4.73 2.64 15.83
N ASP A 282 -4.05 3.46 15.03
CA ASP A 282 -2.65 3.31 14.69
C ASP A 282 -1.85 4.46 15.30
N GLU A 283 -0.81 4.11 16.05
CA GLU A 283 0.07 5.07 16.68
C GLU A 283 1.53 4.69 16.43
N ALA A 284 2.34 5.65 16.00
CA ALA A 284 3.77 5.47 15.88
C ALA A 284 4.53 6.56 16.65
N THR A 285 5.56 6.14 17.35
CA THR A 285 6.51 7.03 18.02
C THR A 285 7.93 6.69 17.61
N GLU A 286 8.70 7.71 17.29
CA GLU A 286 10.12 7.58 17.04
C GLU A 286 10.87 7.31 18.35
N VAL A 287 11.71 6.27 18.36
CA VAL A 287 12.54 5.95 19.50
C VAL A 287 14.01 6.15 19.09
N TYR A 288 14.61 7.23 19.52
CA TYR A 288 16.03 7.49 19.29
C TYR A 288 16.88 6.45 20.04
N GLY A 289 17.30 5.41 19.35
CA GLY A 289 18.33 4.49 19.81
C GLY A 289 19.71 5.07 19.47
N GLY A 290 20.47 5.48 20.48
CA GLY A 290 21.82 6.00 20.26
C GLY A 290 22.76 4.91 19.74
N GLY A 291 22.98 4.84 18.42
CA GLY A 291 23.99 3.99 17.82
C GLY A 291 23.82 3.80 16.31
N LEU A 292 24.69 4.47 15.54
CA LEU A 292 25.00 4.18 14.14
C LEU A 292 23.83 4.07 13.14
N GLY A 293 23.18 5.19 12.80
CA GLY A 293 22.63 5.37 11.44
C GLY A 293 21.34 4.65 11.09
N GLY A 294 20.57 4.13 12.04
CA GLY A 294 19.25 3.56 11.80
C GLY A 294 18.19 4.26 12.63
N GLU A 295 17.04 4.52 12.02
CA GLU A 295 15.85 5.00 12.74
C GLU A 295 15.12 3.80 13.35
N ALA A 296 14.70 3.91 14.61
CA ALA A 296 13.91 2.89 15.29
C ALA A 296 12.57 3.50 15.67
N PHE A 297 11.48 2.84 15.26
CA PHE A 297 10.12 3.25 15.55
C PHE A 297 9.46 2.23 16.48
N LEU A 298 8.67 2.72 17.41
CA LEU A 298 7.69 1.94 18.14
C LEU A 298 6.33 2.22 17.52
N VAL A 299 5.78 1.24 16.83
CA VAL A 299 4.42 1.29 16.33
C VAL A 299 3.57 0.47 17.30
N ALA A 300 2.69 1.13 18.02
CA ALA A 300 1.64 0.50 18.78
C ALA A 300 0.33 0.85 18.08
N GLY A 301 -0.37 -0.13 17.58
CA GLY A 301 -1.59 0.16 16.86
C GLY A 301 -2.32 -1.11 16.49
N LEU A 302 -3.48 -0.86 16.05
CA LEU A 302 -4.43 -1.78 15.56
C LEU A 302 -4.67 -1.37 14.14
N GLY A 303 -3.96 -1.98 13.25
CA GLY A 303 -3.97 -1.57 11.87
C GLY A 303 -5.03 -2.23 11.05
N LEU A 304 -5.59 -1.47 10.16
CA LEU A 304 -6.43 -1.92 9.10
C LEU A 304 -5.72 -1.84 7.79
N ALA A 305 -5.54 -2.89 7.07
CA ALA A 305 -5.29 -2.86 5.65
C ALA A 305 -6.61 -3.06 4.89
N VAL A 306 -6.89 -2.15 3.98
CA VAL A 306 -7.97 -2.33 3.02
C VAL A 306 -7.42 -3.20 1.92
N ALA A 307 -7.66 -4.42 1.93
CA ALA A 307 -7.54 -5.40 0.88
C ALA A 307 -7.18 -6.80 1.31
N ALA A 308 -6.87 -7.02 2.51
CA ALA A 308 -6.94 -8.31 3.14
C ALA A 308 -6.79 -8.10 4.62
N ALA A 309 -7.88 -7.97 5.25
CA ALA A 309 -8.07 -8.04 6.68
C ALA A 309 -7.31 -7.07 7.56
N LEU A 310 -7.97 -6.50 8.28
CA LEU A 310 -7.82 -5.62 9.26
C LEU A 310 -8.12 -6.08 10.54
N VAL A 311 -7.78 -5.51 11.58
CA VAL A 311 -8.79 -4.89 12.39
C VAL A 311 -8.54 -4.80 13.82
N LEU A 312 -8.97 -3.72 14.32
CA LEU A 312 -9.54 -3.72 15.60
C LEU A 312 -11.02 -3.68 15.56
N MET A 313 -11.66 -4.43 16.39
CA MET A 313 -13.10 -4.38 16.52
C MET A 313 -13.55 -3.95 17.88
N PHE A 314 -14.30 -2.83 17.90
CA PHE A 314 -15.43 -2.72 18.82
C PHE A 314 -16.68 -3.07 18.01
N VAL A 315 -17.19 -4.27 18.15
CA VAL A 315 -18.46 -4.65 17.55
C VAL A 315 -19.55 -4.36 18.57
N SER A 316 -20.29 -3.28 18.37
CA SER A 316 -21.50 -3.04 19.15
C SER A 316 -22.71 -3.30 18.29
N GLY A 317 -23.45 -4.36 18.57
CA GLY A 317 -24.79 -4.52 18.03
C GLY A 317 -25.72 -3.46 18.62
N ARG A 318 -26.36 -2.60 17.80
CA ARG A 318 -27.42 -1.73 18.28
C ARG A 318 -28.56 -2.60 18.82
N ARG A 319 -28.99 -2.30 20.04
CA ARG A 319 -30.27 -2.81 20.53
C ARG A 319 -31.35 -2.21 19.64
N GLY A 320 -32.05 -3.08 18.89
CA GLY A 320 -33.26 -2.67 18.19
C GLY A 320 -34.25 -2.11 19.21
N SER A 321 -34.68 -0.89 18.99
CA SER A 321 -35.84 -0.27 19.63
C SER A 321 -37.09 -0.67 18.86
#